data_92cc2dd7d247e69795d06c30cdd1e5ce
#
_entry.id   92cc2dd7d247e69795d06c30cdd1e5ce
#
_cell.length_a   1.000
_cell.length_b   1.000
_cell.length_c   1.000
_cell.angle_alpha   90.00
_cell.angle_beta   90.00
_cell.angle_gamma   90.00
#
_symmetry.space_group_name_H-M   'P 1'
#
loop_
_entity.id
_entity.type
_entity.pdbx_description
1 polymer ?
#
loop_
_entity_poly.entity_id
_entity_poly.type
_entity_poly.pdbx_seq_one_letter_code
_entity_poly.pdbx_strand_id
1 'polypeptide(L)'
;ATQYVIPSLENFEDEATLESFSEYTADEVAYLVQENVGITVDGYAYKTAIESFNSAKETIGGITAVGDADATIDDDQIIVHVDVTGANQNAQAEVIFSNDMFLSMESAALNPVESMGGLMTKAALNTLIGMGTVFVMLIMISLIISLFNFIPKIQAAFSKKDKKEEAKSAGI
;
A
#
# COMPACT_ATOMS: atom_id res chain seq x y z
N ALA A 1 22.45 -2.42 -13.91
CA ALA A 1 21.06 -2.55 -13.46
C ALA A 1 20.13 -2.90 -14.63
N THR A 2 19.96 -2.03 -15.61
CA THR A 2 18.96 -2.14 -16.70
C THR A 2 19.15 -3.31 -17.65
N GLN A 3 20.37 -3.70 -17.96
CA GLN A 3 20.66 -4.75 -18.97
C GLN A 3 20.72 -6.16 -18.39
N TYR A 4 21.04 -6.31 -17.12
CA TYR A 4 21.28 -7.62 -16.51
C TYR A 4 20.40 -7.88 -15.28
N VAL A 5 20.38 -6.95 -14.32
CA VAL A 5 19.67 -7.18 -13.05
C VAL A 5 18.17 -7.22 -13.26
N ILE A 6 17.58 -6.16 -13.82
CA ILE A 6 16.13 -6.08 -14.01
C ILE A 6 15.62 -7.22 -14.92
N PRO A 7 16.22 -7.49 -16.10
CA PRO A 7 15.77 -8.61 -16.92
C PRO A 7 15.94 -9.98 -16.26
N SER A 8 16.97 -10.17 -15.45
CA SER A 8 17.15 -11.43 -14.71
C SER A 8 16.06 -11.64 -13.67
N LEU A 9 15.63 -10.58 -12.98
CA LEU A 9 14.56 -10.62 -11.99
C LEU A 9 13.16 -10.67 -12.63
N GLU A 10 13.02 -10.15 -13.84
CA GLU A 10 11.76 -10.18 -14.60
C GLU A 10 11.38 -11.59 -15.05
N ASN A 11 12.37 -12.42 -15.37
CA ASN A 11 12.15 -13.77 -15.93
C ASN A 11 11.63 -14.80 -14.92
N PHE A 12 11.54 -14.48 -13.63
CA PHE A 12 10.95 -15.36 -12.61
C PHE A 12 9.43 -15.19 -12.55
N GLU A 13 8.73 -15.63 -13.59
CA GLU A 13 7.26 -15.56 -13.68
C GLU A 13 6.56 -16.89 -13.32
N ASP A 14 7.29 -17.99 -13.41
CA ASP A 14 6.74 -19.32 -13.17
C ASP A 14 6.86 -19.71 -11.69
N GLU A 15 5.72 -20.02 -11.07
CA GLU A 15 5.63 -20.43 -9.65
C GLU A 15 6.50 -21.68 -9.38
N ALA A 16 6.58 -22.62 -10.32
CA ALA A 16 7.44 -23.79 -10.19
C ALA A 16 8.93 -23.44 -10.19
N THR A 17 9.32 -22.44 -10.96
CA THR A 17 10.69 -21.91 -10.97
C THR A 17 11.02 -21.21 -9.66
N LEU A 18 10.08 -20.43 -9.11
CA LEU A 18 10.22 -19.78 -7.82
C LEU A 18 10.34 -20.78 -6.67
N GLU A 19 9.51 -21.82 -6.68
CA GLU A 19 9.55 -22.86 -5.65
C GLU A 19 10.89 -23.62 -5.69
N SER A 20 11.34 -24.02 -6.90
CA SER A 20 12.65 -24.67 -7.04
C SER A 20 13.81 -23.76 -6.62
N PHE A 21 13.72 -22.45 -6.93
CA PHE A 21 14.73 -21.47 -6.57
C PHE A 21 14.78 -21.19 -5.06
N SER A 22 13.66 -21.38 -4.36
CA SER A 22 13.58 -21.25 -2.91
C SER A 22 14.40 -22.31 -2.17
N GLU A 23 14.58 -23.49 -2.78
CA GLU A 23 15.33 -24.61 -2.19
C GLU A 23 16.85 -24.40 -2.21
N TYR A 24 17.37 -23.56 -3.14
CA TYR A 24 18.80 -23.27 -3.20
C TYR A 24 19.27 -22.43 -2.02
N THR A 25 20.47 -22.71 -1.55
CA THR A 25 21.16 -21.86 -0.58
C THR A 25 21.57 -20.52 -1.19
N ALA A 26 21.87 -19.52 -0.35
CA ALA A 26 22.34 -18.22 -0.85
C ALA A 26 23.62 -18.33 -1.70
N ASP A 27 24.55 -19.19 -1.29
CA ASP A 27 25.81 -19.40 -2.02
C ASP A 27 25.57 -20.04 -3.40
N GLU A 28 24.65 -21.00 -3.50
CA GLU A 28 24.26 -21.62 -4.77
C GLU A 28 23.58 -20.62 -5.69
N VAL A 29 22.71 -19.76 -5.14
CA VAL A 29 22.07 -18.68 -5.90
C VAL A 29 23.11 -17.70 -6.44
N ALA A 30 24.04 -17.23 -5.60
CA ALA A 30 25.10 -16.33 -6.02
C ALA A 30 25.94 -16.93 -7.16
N TYR A 31 26.30 -18.21 -7.04
CA TYR A 31 27.03 -18.94 -8.06
C TYR A 31 26.24 -19.06 -9.37
N LEU A 32 24.98 -19.47 -9.31
CA LEU A 32 24.12 -19.63 -10.48
C LEU A 32 23.89 -18.31 -11.21
N VAL A 33 23.69 -17.22 -10.50
CA VAL A 33 23.51 -15.87 -11.07
C VAL A 33 24.80 -15.42 -11.73
N GLN A 34 25.93 -15.63 -11.10
CA GLN A 34 27.23 -15.26 -11.66
C GLN A 34 27.51 -16.05 -12.95
N GLU A 35 27.21 -17.35 -12.99
CA GLU A 35 27.45 -18.20 -14.14
C GLU A 35 26.51 -17.90 -15.32
N ASN A 36 25.21 -17.67 -15.05
CA ASN A 36 24.19 -17.51 -16.10
C ASN A 36 23.97 -16.05 -16.51
N VAL A 37 24.10 -15.11 -15.59
CA VAL A 37 23.84 -13.66 -15.82
C VAL A 37 25.13 -12.86 -15.92
N GLY A 38 26.22 -13.36 -15.32
CA GLY A 38 27.53 -12.70 -15.36
C GLY A 38 27.66 -11.50 -14.39
N ILE A 39 26.82 -11.46 -13.35
CA ILE A 39 26.89 -10.43 -12.30
C ILE A 39 27.18 -11.08 -10.94
N THR A 40 27.93 -10.36 -10.12
CA THR A 40 28.16 -10.76 -8.72
C THR A 40 27.01 -10.27 -7.87
N VAL A 41 26.43 -11.14 -7.07
CA VAL A 41 25.29 -10.83 -6.20
C VAL A 41 25.48 -11.43 -4.81
N ASP A 42 24.92 -10.80 -3.81
CA ASP A 42 24.58 -11.48 -2.56
C ASP A 42 23.39 -12.39 -2.82
N GLY A 43 23.51 -13.68 -2.62
CA GLY A 43 22.46 -14.65 -2.96
C GLY A 43 21.19 -14.49 -2.12
N TYR A 44 21.31 -14.06 -0.89
CA TYR A 44 20.16 -13.77 -0.04
C TYR A 44 19.42 -12.52 -0.53
N ALA A 45 20.18 -11.47 -0.83
CA ALA A 45 19.61 -10.24 -1.40
C ALA A 45 18.93 -10.49 -2.76
N TYR A 46 19.50 -11.37 -3.60
CA TYR A 46 18.89 -11.74 -4.87
C TYR A 46 17.56 -12.48 -4.69
N LYS A 47 17.48 -13.41 -3.75
CA LYS A 47 16.20 -14.08 -3.42
C LYS A 47 15.13 -13.09 -2.97
N THR A 48 15.49 -12.18 -2.07
CA THR A 48 14.58 -11.12 -1.60
C THR A 48 14.15 -10.19 -2.75
N ALA A 49 15.07 -9.90 -3.67
CA ALA A 49 14.77 -9.09 -4.86
C ALA A 49 13.73 -9.76 -5.77
N ILE A 50 13.82 -11.08 -5.98
CA ILE A 50 12.82 -11.84 -6.75
C ILE A 50 11.43 -11.70 -6.11
N GLU A 51 11.31 -11.85 -4.80
CA GLU A 51 10.05 -11.70 -4.07
C GLU A 51 9.48 -10.28 -4.22
N SER A 52 10.35 -9.26 -4.07
CA SER A 52 9.96 -7.85 -4.25
C SER A 52 9.45 -7.57 -5.65
N PHE A 53 10.16 -8.06 -6.68
CA PHE A 53 9.78 -7.87 -8.07
C PHE A 53 8.46 -8.57 -8.40
N ASN A 54 8.26 -9.80 -7.95
CA ASN A 54 7.02 -10.54 -8.20
C ASN A 54 5.82 -9.88 -7.52
N SER A 55 5.95 -9.48 -6.27
CA SER A 55 4.87 -8.77 -5.57
C SER A 55 4.52 -7.44 -6.23
N ALA A 56 5.53 -6.70 -6.68
CA ALA A 56 5.32 -5.43 -7.36
C ALA A 56 4.70 -5.62 -8.76
N LYS A 57 5.12 -6.66 -9.50
CA LYS A 57 4.56 -7.00 -10.82
C LYS A 57 3.04 -7.22 -10.77
N GLU A 58 2.54 -7.92 -9.76
CA GLU A 58 1.09 -8.09 -9.58
C GLU A 58 0.38 -6.74 -9.46
N THR A 59 0.98 -5.81 -8.72
CA THR A 59 0.41 -4.48 -8.50
C THR A 59 0.44 -3.61 -9.76
N ILE A 60 1.58 -3.60 -10.47
CA ILE A 60 1.78 -2.75 -11.66
C ILE A 60 1.20 -3.35 -12.95
N GLY A 61 0.78 -4.62 -12.92
CA GLY A 61 0.25 -5.33 -14.09
C GLY A 61 1.33 -5.82 -15.06
N GLY A 62 2.53 -6.16 -14.55
CA GLY A 62 3.69 -6.53 -15.34
C GLY A 62 4.51 -5.34 -15.83
N ILE A 63 5.76 -5.60 -16.20
CA ILE A 63 6.69 -4.59 -16.74
C ILE A 63 6.48 -4.48 -18.24
N THR A 64 6.16 -3.29 -18.74
CA THR A 64 5.97 -3.01 -20.17
C THR A 64 7.15 -2.28 -20.79
N ALA A 65 7.86 -1.47 -20.01
CA ALA A 65 9.07 -0.78 -20.44
C ALA A 65 9.98 -0.46 -19.26
N VAL A 66 11.28 -0.48 -19.52
CA VAL A 66 12.31 -0.01 -18.61
C VAL A 66 12.82 1.33 -19.15
N GLY A 67 12.73 2.37 -18.33
CA GLY A 67 13.06 3.73 -18.69
C GLY A 67 14.48 4.13 -18.31
N ASP A 68 14.64 5.42 -18.00
CA ASP A 68 15.92 6.00 -17.65
C ASP A 68 16.42 5.49 -16.29
N ALA A 69 17.73 5.42 -16.16
CA ALA A 69 18.42 5.05 -14.94
C ALA A 69 19.26 6.22 -14.43
N ASP A 70 19.12 6.51 -13.15
CA ASP A 70 19.94 7.47 -12.43
C ASP A 70 20.73 6.77 -11.33
N ALA A 71 22.01 7.12 -11.19
CA ALA A 71 22.90 6.49 -10.24
C ALA A 71 23.51 7.53 -9.29
N THR A 72 23.43 7.24 -8.00
CA THR A 72 24.04 8.04 -6.94
C THR A 72 25.07 7.22 -6.20
N ILE A 73 26.23 7.79 -5.94
CA ILE A 73 27.27 7.17 -5.12
C ILE A 73 27.15 7.71 -3.71
N ASP A 74 26.98 6.80 -2.75
CA ASP A 74 26.91 7.11 -1.33
C ASP A 74 27.90 6.23 -0.57
N ASP A 75 29.04 6.80 -0.21
CA ASP A 75 30.16 6.15 0.47
C ASP A 75 30.53 4.79 -0.15
N ASP A 76 30.11 3.70 0.49
CA ASP A 76 30.44 2.34 0.11
C ASP A 76 29.43 1.70 -0.85
N GLN A 77 28.41 2.45 -1.29
CA GLN A 77 27.33 1.94 -2.12
C GLN A 77 27.08 2.78 -3.37
N ILE A 78 26.61 2.12 -4.41
CA ILE A 78 26.08 2.75 -5.62
C ILE A 78 24.60 2.43 -5.70
N ILE A 79 23.76 3.44 -5.54
CA ILE A 79 22.32 3.31 -5.61
C ILE A 79 21.86 3.69 -7.01
N VAL A 80 21.20 2.77 -7.68
CA VAL A 80 20.68 2.98 -9.04
C VAL A 80 19.16 2.95 -8.99
N HIS A 81 18.54 4.06 -9.36
CA HIS A 81 17.11 4.17 -9.56
C HIS A 81 16.80 4.02 -11.04
N VAL A 82 15.84 3.17 -11.37
CA VAL A 82 15.40 2.93 -12.74
C VAL A 82 13.89 3.10 -12.81
N ASP A 83 13.45 3.96 -13.72
CA ASP A 83 12.02 4.11 -13.97
C ASP A 83 11.48 2.92 -14.73
N VAL A 84 10.39 2.35 -14.25
CA VAL A 84 9.74 1.18 -14.82
C VAL A 84 8.28 1.50 -15.11
N THR A 85 7.86 1.22 -16.34
CA THR A 85 6.46 1.37 -16.72
C THR A 85 5.76 0.02 -16.60
N GLY A 86 4.68 -0.02 -15.84
CA GLY A 86 3.78 -1.17 -15.78
C GLY A 86 2.50 -0.93 -16.57
N ALA A 87 1.73 -1.99 -16.81
CA ALA A 87 0.47 -1.90 -17.54
C ALA A 87 -0.60 -1.11 -16.77
N ASN A 88 -0.61 -1.20 -15.44
CA ASN A 88 -1.61 -0.54 -14.60
C ASN A 88 -1.07 0.75 -13.96
N GLN A 89 0.19 0.73 -13.54
CA GLN A 89 0.85 1.89 -12.93
C GLN A 89 2.37 1.78 -13.07
N ASN A 90 3.06 2.91 -12.92
CA ASN A 90 4.51 2.94 -12.96
C ASN A 90 5.12 2.46 -11.64
N ALA A 91 6.38 2.05 -11.71
CA ALA A 91 7.20 1.67 -10.57
C ALA A 91 8.60 2.28 -10.71
N GLN A 92 9.34 2.27 -9.62
CA GLN A 92 10.76 2.59 -9.62
C GLN A 92 11.52 1.37 -9.07
N ALA A 93 12.44 0.85 -9.85
CA ALA A 93 13.38 -0.15 -9.39
C ALA A 93 14.55 0.55 -8.71
N GLU A 94 14.87 0.12 -7.51
CA GLU A 94 16.07 0.53 -6.78
C GLU A 94 17.01 -0.66 -6.72
N VAL A 95 18.23 -0.48 -7.20
CA VAL A 95 19.29 -1.51 -7.18
C VAL A 95 20.49 -0.94 -6.49
N ILE A 96 20.96 -1.60 -5.43
CA ILE A 96 22.12 -1.18 -4.65
C ILE A 96 23.27 -2.13 -4.95
N PHE A 97 24.39 -1.56 -5.34
CA PHE A 97 25.65 -2.26 -5.55
C PHE A 97 26.68 -1.83 -4.52
N SER A 98 27.59 -2.73 -4.15
CA SER A 98 28.78 -2.35 -3.41
C SER A 98 29.66 -1.42 -4.27
N ASN A 99 30.21 -0.36 -3.67
CA ASN A 99 31.15 0.53 -4.33
C ASN A 99 32.59 -0.01 -4.15
N ASP A 100 32.80 -1.24 -4.56
CA ASP A 100 34.08 -1.94 -4.52
C ASP A 100 34.47 -2.46 -5.91
N MET A 101 35.58 -3.17 -5.99
CA MET A 101 36.10 -3.74 -7.24
C MET A 101 35.18 -4.79 -7.87
N PHE A 102 34.29 -5.42 -7.08
CA PHE A 102 33.44 -6.50 -7.54
C PHE A 102 32.05 -6.05 -7.96
N LEU A 103 31.62 -4.82 -7.58
CA LEU A 103 30.30 -4.28 -7.88
C LEU A 103 29.18 -5.30 -7.59
N SER A 104 29.24 -5.91 -6.42
CA SER A 104 28.26 -6.92 -6.02
C SER A 104 26.89 -6.28 -5.77
N MET A 105 25.83 -6.90 -6.29
CA MET A 105 24.47 -6.46 -5.99
C MET A 105 24.12 -6.85 -4.55
N GLU A 106 23.88 -5.85 -3.72
CA GLU A 106 23.54 -6.00 -2.29
C GLU A 106 22.04 -5.95 -2.04
N SER A 107 21.30 -5.28 -2.90
CA SER A 107 19.83 -5.19 -2.81
C SER A 107 19.24 -4.85 -4.16
N ALA A 108 18.02 -5.32 -4.40
CA ALA A 108 17.16 -4.80 -5.45
C ALA A 108 15.70 -4.88 -5.03
N ALA A 109 14.94 -3.83 -5.32
CA ALA A 109 13.53 -3.75 -5.02
C ALA A 109 12.78 -3.05 -6.16
N LEU A 110 11.55 -3.46 -6.42
CA LEU A 110 10.64 -2.78 -7.33
C LEU A 110 9.53 -2.14 -6.52
N ASN A 111 9.49 -0.82 -6.50
CA ASN A 111 8.57 -0.03 -5.71
C ASN A 111 7.49 0.58 -6.63
N PRO A 112 6.22 0.14 -6.54
CA PRO A 112 5.15 0.77 -7.28
C PRO A 112 5.01 2.25 -6.90
N VAL A 113 5.00 3.13 -7.89
CA VAL A 113 4.80 4.57 -7.68
C VAL A 113 3.31 4.86 -7.74
N GLU A 114 2.73 5.22 -6.61
CA GLU A 114 1.33 5.61 -6.57
C GLU A 114 1.12 6.88 -7.40
N SER A 115 0.13 6.87 -8.29
CA SER A 115 -0.25 8.06 -9.03
C SER A 115 -0.74 9.15 -8.06
N MET A 116 -0.49 10.42 -8.39
CA MET A 116 -0.98 11.57 -7.61
C MET A 116 -2.49 11.47 -7.36
N GLY A 117 -3.25 10.93 -8.31
CA GLY A 117 -4.68 10.67 -8.16
C GLY A 117 -4.98 9.62 -7.09
N GLY A 118 -4.19 8.54 -7.02
CA GLY A 118 -4.32 7.51 -5.99
C GLY A 118 -4.02 8.04 -4.59
N LEU A 119 -2.95 8.83 -4.45
CA LEU A 119 -2.60 9.48 -3.18
C LEU A 119 -3.67 10.48 -2.73
N MET A 120 -4.20 11.29 -3.66
CA MET A 120 -5.29 12.22 -3.38
C MET A 120 -6.57 11.51 -2.97
N THR A 121 -6.90 10.39 -3.62
CA THR A 121 -8.06 9.58 -3.26
C THR A 121 -7.92 8.99 -1.85
N LYS A 122 -6.76 8.44 -1.50
CA LYS A 122 -6.48 7.93 -0.14
C LYS A 122 -6.56 9.05 0.90
N ALA A 123 -5.97 10.22 0.61
CA ALA A 123 -6.04 11.37 1.48
C ALA A 123 -7.49 11.87 1.67
N ALA A 124 -8.27 11.95 0.59
CA ALA A 124 -9.67 12.34 0.64
C ALA A 124 -10.52 11.34 1.43
N LEU A 125 -10.31 10.03 1.26
CA LEU A 125 -11.00 9.00 2.03
C LEU A 125 -10.66 9.07 3.52
N ASN A 126 -9.39 9.25 3.87
CA ASN A 126 -8.96 9.39 5.26
C ASN A 126 -9.57 10.65 5.91
N THR A 127 -9.61 11.76 5.17
CA THR A 127 -10.27 13.00 5.62
C THR A 127 -11.78 12.81 5.78
N LEU A 128 -12.43 12.14 4.84
CA LEU A 128 -13.86 11.87 4.89
C LEU A 128 -14.22 10.98 6.09
N ILE A 129 -13.43 9.94 6.36
CA ILE A 129 -13.65 9.06 7.52
C ILE A 129 -13.43 9.82 8.82
N GLY A 130 -12.34 10.57 8.96
CA GLY A 130 -12.03 11.36 10.15
C GLY A 130 -13.08 12.44 10.42
N MET A 131 -13.40 13.25 9.42
CA MET A 131 -14.41 14.30 9.51
C MET A 131 -15.83 13.73 9.66
N GLY A 132 -16.14 12.66 8.93
CA GLY A 132 -17.42 11.97 8.98
C GLY A 132 -17.75 11.45 10.36
N THR A 133 -16.78 10.91 11.08
CA THR A 133 -16.98 10.44 12.46
C THR A 133 -17.41 11.57 13.38
N VAL A 134 -16.81 12.75 13.26
CA VAL A 134 -17.18 13.92 14.05
C VAL A 134 -18.61 14.40 13.70
N PHE A 135 -18.96 14.42 12.41
CA PHE A 135 -20.32 14.79 11.98
C PHE A 135 -21.37 13.81 12.51
N VAL A 136 -21.10 12.50 12.46
CA VAL A 136 -22.01 11.48 13.02
C VAL A 136 -22.21 11.70 14.50
N MET A 137 -21.15 11.99 15.26
CA MET A 137 -21.24 12.32 16.69
C MET A 137 -22.08 13.56 16.95
N LEU A 138 -21.85 14.63 16.18
CA LEU A 138 -22.65 15.87 16.33
C LEU A 138 -24.14 15.65 16.00
N ILE A 139 -24.44 14.88 14.96
CA ILE A 139 -25.81 14.50 14.62
C ILE A 139 -26.44 13.70 15.76
N MET A 140 -25.71 12.73 16.31
CA MET A 140 -26.18 11.90 17.42
C MET A 140 -26.48 12.73 18.68
N ILE A 141 -25.57 13.65 19.05
CA ILE A 141 -25.79 14.57 20.18
C ILE A 141 -27.00 15.48 19.91
N SER A 142 -27.09 16.02 18.70
CA SER A 142 -28.23 16.85 18.30
C SER A 142 -29.56 16.12 18.39
N LEU A 143 -29.57 14.85 18.01
CA LEU A 143 -30.73 13.97 18.09
C LEU A 143 -31.16 13.73 19.55
N ILE A 144 -30.20 13.50 20.44
CA ILE A 144 -30.43 13.32 21.88
C ILE A 144 -31.02 14.61 22.48
N ILE A 145 -30.46 15.77 22.17
CA ILE A 145 -30.95 17.08 22.64
C ILE A 145 -32.37 17.32 22.11
N SER A 146 -32.62 16.98 20.85
CA SER A 146 -33.95 17.09 20.23
C SER A 146 -34.98 16.20 20.94
N LEU A 147 -34.56 14.99 21.34
CA LEU A 147 -35.41 14.07 22.08
C LEU A 147 -35.78 14.63 23.45
N PHE A 148 -34.83 15.21 24.18
CA PHE A 148 -35.11 15.89 25.45
C PHE A 148 -36.05 17.07 25.31
N ASN A 149 -35.97 17.80 24.21
CA ASN A 149 -36.85 18.93 23.93
C ASN A 149 -38.28 18.47 23.55
N PHE A 150 -38.45 17.20 23.17
CA PHE A 150 -39.75 16.60 22.85
C PHE A 150 -40.50 16.06 24.07
N ILE A 151 -39.75 15.68 25.15
CA ILE A 151 -40.32 15.15 26.38
C ILE A 151 -41.35 16.08 27.04
N PRO A 152 -41.08 17.39 27.22
CA PRO A 152 -42.09 18.29 27.81
C PRO A 152 -43.35 18.43 26.98
N LYS A 153 -43.25 18.31 25.66
CA LYS A 153 -44.44 18.35 24.78
C LYS A 153 -45.33 17.12 24.95
N ILE A 154 -44.72 15.93 25.14
CA ILE A 154 -45.43 14.69 25.43
C ILE A 154 -46.08 14.77 26.81
N GLN A 155 -45.36 15.23 27.85
CA GLN A 155 -45.90 15.41 29.19
C GLN A 155 -47.06 16.39 29.22
N ALA A 156 -46.99 17.50 28.49
CA ALA A 156 -48.09 18.47 28.37
C ALA A 156 -49.32 17.88 27.64
N ALA A 157 -49.13 16.95 26.70
CA ALA A 157 -50.23 16.27 26.02
C ALA A 157 -50.90 15.25 26.92
N PHE A 158 -50.13 14.49 27.70
CA PHE A 158 -50.68 13.54 28.69
C PHE A 158 -51.40 14.26 29.85
N SER A 159 -50.79 15.34 30.41
CA SER A 159 -51.38 16.12 31.48
C SER A 159 -52.69 16.84 31.08
N LYS A 160 -52.86 17.18 29.80
CA LYS A 160 -54.14 17.67 29.29
C LYS A 160 -55.23 16.59 29.21
N LYS A 161 -54.83 15.34 29.03
CA LYS A 161 -55.78 14.21 28.96
C LYS A 161 -56.32 13.90 30.34
N ASP A 162 -55.45 13.86 31.35
CA ASP A 162 -55.85 13.60 32.75
C ASP A 162 -56.75 14.69 33.29
N LYS A 163 -56.46 15.99 33.04
CA LYS A 163 -57.35 17.09 33.43
C LYS A 163 -58.73 17.07 32.76
N LYS A 164 -58.80 16.49 31.56
CA LYS A 164 -60.05 16.36 30.79
C LYS A 164 -60.93 15.19 31.33
N GLU A 165 -60.27 14.16 31.86
CA GLU A 165 -60.98 13.05 32.52
C GLU A 165 -61.45 13.46 33.95
N GLU A 166 -60.64 14.16 34.73
CA GLU A 166 -61.07 14.67 36.02
C GLU A 166 -62.22 15.68 35.91
N ALA A 167 -62.15 16.58 34.91
CA ALA A 167 -63.24 17.54 34.69
C ALA A 167 -64.55 16.82 34.23
N LYS A 168 -64.43 15.68 33.55
CA LYS A 168 -65.58 14.90 33.11
C LYS A 168 -66.16 14.02 34.23
N SER A 169 -65.28 13.63 35.17
CA SER A 169 -65.71 12.88 36.38
C SER A 169 -66.29 13.79 37.48
N ALA A 170 -65.87 15.06 37.56
CA ALA A 170 -66.41 16.02 38.53
C ALA A 170 -67.69 16.72 38.06
N GLY A 171 -68.16 16.48 36.83
CA GLY A 171 -69.41 17.04 36.27
C GLY A 171 -70.65 16.16 36.41
N ILE A 172 -70.59 15.19 37.30
CA ILE A 172 -71.74 14.36 37.62
C ILE A 172 -72.32 14.92 38.96
#